data_90214b1601f4885ecd312497b7d1add8
#
_entry.id   90214b1601f4885ecd312497b7d1add8
#
_cell.length_a   1.000
_cell.length_b   1.000
_cell.length_c   1.000
_cell.angle_alpha   90.00
_cell.angle_beta   90.00
_cell.angle_gamma   90.00
#
_symmetry.space_group_name_H-M   'P 1'
#
loop_
_entity.id
_entity.type
_entity.pdbx_description
1 polymer ?
#
loop_
_entity_poly.entity_id
_entity_poly.type
_entity_poly.pdbx_seq_one_letter_code
_entity_poly.pdbx_strand_id
1 'polypeptide(L)'
;MKPLFSIITITYNAAETIETTFRSVVGQSFTDYEYIVVDGDSKDGTVDFLRSRKDCLAVFISEPDKGLYDAMNKGMHLAKGEYLIFLNAGDTFHSENTLADIAVSIGSSRPDVIYGETALVNDKREFLGMRRLKAPETLNWKSFRMGMLVCHQAFIAKRTLAPDYDLSYRFSSDFDWCIRCM
;
A
#
# COMPACT_ATOMS: atom_id res chain seq x y z
N MET A 1 -13.53 -11.96 -12.59
CA MET A 1 -13.63 -12.26 -11.16
C MET A 1 -13.12 -11.07 -10.39
N LYS A 2 -13.55 -10.87 -9.16
CA LYS A 2 -13.03 -9.82 -8.28
C LYS A 2 -11.70 -10.30 -7.70
N PRO A 3 -10.58 -9.56 -7.84
CA PRO A 3 -9.30 -10.01 -7.30
C PRO A 3 -9.29 -10.02 -5.76
N LEU A 4 -8.40 -10.81 -5.16
CA LEU A 4 -8.24 -10.83 -3.71
C LEU A 4 -7.65 -9.52 -3.21
N PHE A 5 -6.62 -9.01 -3.89
CA PHE A 5 -5.95 -7.76 -3.49
C PHE A 5 -6.07 -6.66 -4.54
N SER A 6 -6.24 -5.42 -4.09
CA SER A 6 -5.88 -4.22 -4.84
C SER A 6 -4.61 -3.65 -4.23
N ILE A 7 -3.52 -3.69 -4.98
CA ILE A 7 -2.26 -3.06 -4.61
C ILE A 7 -2.26 -1.66 -5.19
N ILE A 8 -2.08 -0.66 -4.33
CA ILE A 8 -2.19 0.75 -4.68
C ILE A 8 -0.85 1.43 -4.41
N THR A 9 -0.22 1.93 -5.46
CA THR A 9 0.99 2.75 -5.36
C THR A 9 0.65 4.20 -5.65
N ILE A 10 0.99 5.07 -4.70
CA ILE A 10 0.95 6.50 -4.88
C ILE A 10 2.37 6.98 -5.19
N THR A 11 2.49 7.84 -6.20
CA THR A 11 3.78 8.35 -6.64
C THR A 11 3.73 9.82 -7.04
N TYR A 12 4.81 10.56 -6.75
CA TYR A 12 5.04 11.92 -7.20
C TYR A 12 6.54 12.20 -7.27
N ASN A 13 7.05 12.49 -8.48
CA ASN A 13 8.47 12.70 -8.75
C ASN A 13 9.36 11.63 -8.12
N ALA A 14 9.13 10.37 -8.49
CA ALA A 14 9.77 9.19 -7.91
C ALA A 14 10.55 8.35 -8.94
N ALA A 15 11.12 8.98 -9.99
CA ALA A 15 11.81 8.27 -11.06
C ALA A 15 12.93 7.35 -10.55
N GLU A 16 13.61 7.72 -9.47
CA GLU A 16 14.70 6.93 -8.87
C GLU A 16 14.23 5.69 -8.11
N THR A 17 12.97 5.66 -7.66
CA THR A 17 12.48 4.65 -6.72
C THR A 17 11.32 3.82 -7.26
N ILE A 18 10.52 4.36 -8.18
CA ILE A 18 9.30 3.72 -8.68
C ILE A 18 9.56 2.35 -9.33
N GLU A 19 10.66 2.19 -10.06
CA GLU A 19 11.00 0.92 -10.69
C GLU A 19 11.16 -0.21 -9.67
N THR A 20 11.75 0.08 -8.52
CA THR A 20 11.97 -0.92 -7.46
C THR A 20 10.63 -1.37 -6.86
N THR A 21 9.72 -0.44 -6.59
CA THR A 21 8.38 -0.76 -6.12
C THR A 21 7.61 -1.57 -7.16
N PHE A 22 7.61 -1.11 -8.42
CA PHE A 22 6.95 -1.79 -9.52
C PHE A 22 7.42 -3.24 -9.65
N ARG A 23 8.74 -3.49 -9.69
CA ARG A 23 9.31 -4.84 -9.79
C ARG A 23 8.92 -5.72 -8.61
N SER A 24 8.86 -5.15 -7.41
CA SER A 24 8.44 -5.84 -6.18
C SER A 24 7.00 -6.33 -6.26
N VAL A 25 6.11 -5.58 -6.92
CA VAL A 25 4.71 -5.96 -7.11
C VAL A 25 4.57 -7.01 -8.21
N VAL A 26 5.11 -6.75 -9.41
CA VAL A 26 4.93 -7.67 -10.54
C VAL A 26 5.71 -8.97 -10.39
N GLY A 27 6.71 -9.00 -9.51
CA GLY A 27 7.49 -10.19 -9.17
C GLY A 27 6.85 -11.09 -8.11
N GLN A 28 5.65 -10.78 -7.60
CA GLN A 28 4.98 -11.63 -6.64
C GLN A 28 4.55 -12.96 -7.25
N SER A 29 4.74 -14.07 -6.53
CA SER A 29 4.34 -15.41 -6.95
C SER A 29 2.81 -15.62 -6.95
N PHE A 30 2.09 -14.88 -6.12
CA PHE A 30 0.64 -14.84 -6.07
C PHE A 30 0.08 -13.86 -7.10
N THR A 31 -0.89 -14.27 -7.91
CA THR A 31 -1.35 -13.51 -9.08
C THR A 31 -2.80 -12.99 -8.99
N ASP A 32 -3.55 -13.36 -7.95
CA ASP A 32 -4.94 -12.89 -7.78
C ASP A 32 -4.99 -11.49 -7.16
N TYR A 33 -4.40 -10.54 -7.88
CA TYR A 33 -4.40 -9.11 -7.52
C TYR A 33 -4.59 -8.22 -8.75
N GLU A 34 -4.99 -6.99 -8.50
CA GLU A 34 -4.88 -5.88 -9.44
C GLU A 34 -3.85 -4.86 -8.95
N TYR A 35 -3.11 -4.27 -9.88
CA TYR A 35 -2.13 -3.24 -9.57
C TYR A 35 -2.60 -1.87 -10.09
N ILE A 36 -2.77 -0.92 -9.17
CA ILE A 36 -3.27 0.44 -9.41
C ILE A 36 -2.15 1.42 -9.07
N VAL A 37 -1.84 2.32 -9.99
CA VAL A 37 -0.87 3.40 -9.75
C VAL A 37 -1.54 4.75 -9.95
N VAL A 38 -1.41 5.61 -8.96
CA VAL A 38 -1.88 7.00 -8.99
C VAL A 38 -0.68 7.92 -8.88
N ASP A 39 -0.45 8.70 -9.91
CA ASP A 39 0.65 9.65 -10.04
C ASP A 39 0.11 11.09 -9.92
N GLY A 40 0.77 11.89 -9.11
CA GLY A 40 0.42 13.28 -8.82
C GLY A 40 0.90 14.30 -9.88
N ASP A 41 0.89 13.92 -11.17
CA ASP A 41 1.37 14.74 -12.30
C ASP A 41 2.90 14.95 -12.27
N SER A 42 3.66 13.87 -12.08
CA SER A 42 5.13 13.88 -12.07
C SER A 42 5.75 14.43 -13.35
N LYS A 43 6.92 15.07 -13.21
CA LYS A 43 7.67 15.71 -14.32
C LYS A 43 9.12 15.20 -14.49
N ASP A 44 9.52 14.18 -13.73
CA ASP A 44 10.89 13.68 -13.60
C ASP A 44 11.20 12.39 -14.39
N GLY A 45 10.23 11.88 -15.18
CA GLY A 45 10.35 10.60 -15.89
C GLY A 45 9.55 9.45 -15.25
N THR A 46 8.98 9.63 -14.07
CA THR A 46 8.10 8.63 -13.40
C THR A 46 6.99 8.18 -14.32
N VAL A 47 6.28 9.14 -14.95
CA VAL A 47 5.16 8.88 -15.85
C VAL A 47 5.58 8.08 -17.10
N ASP A 48 6.74 8.40 -17.69
CA ASP A 48 7.25 7.72 -18.87
C ASP A 48 7.58 6.25 -18.56
N PHE A 49 8.21 6.00 -17.40
CA PHE A 49 8.45 4.64 -16.91
C PHE A 49 7.14 3.86 -16.78
N LEU A 50 6.15 4.41 -16.09
CA LEU A 50 4.85 3.74 -15.86
C LEU A 50 4.07 3.50 -17.15
N ARG A 51 4.06 4.46 -18.08
CA ARG A 51 3.43 4.30 -19.39
C ARG A 51 4.06 3.17 -20.20
N SER A 52 5.38 3.00 -20.10
CA SER A 52 6.08 1.89 -20.77
C SER A 52 5.74 0.50 -20.20
N ARG A 53 5.08 0.43 -19.07
CA ARG A 53 4.69 -0.79 -18.32
C ARG A 53 3.18 -0.93 -18.12
N LYS A 54 2.38 -0.16 -18.87
CA LYS A 54 0.91 -0.11 -18.74
C LYS A 54 0.23 -1.48 -18.78
N ASP A 55 0.79 -2.44 -19.51
CA ASP A 55 0.22 -3.78 -19.65
C ASP A 55 0.28 -4.61 -18.35
N CYS A 56 1.10 -4.18 -17.39
CA CYS A 56 1.17 -4.77 -16.04
C CYS A 56 0.27 -4.06 -15.02
N LEU A 57 -0.41 -2.97 -15.42
CA LEU A 57 -1.22 -2.14 -14.55
C LEU A 57 -2.70 -2.32 -14.87
N ALA A 58 -3.51 -2.64 -13.87
CA ALA A 58 -4.96 -2.66 -14.02
C ALA A 58 -5.52 -1.24 -14.23
N VAL A 59 -4.93 -0.26 -13.53
CA VAL A 59 -5.25 1.17 -13.65
C VAL A 59 -3.98 1.99 -13.50
N PHE A 60 -3.79 2.97 -14.37
CA PHE A 60 -2.80 4.03 -14.24
C PHE A 60 -3.44 5.37 -14.52
N ILE A 61 -3.38 6.27 -13.54
CA ILE A 61 -3.78 7.68 -13.71
C ILE A 61 -2.62 8.58 -13.32
N SER A 62 -2.46 9.69 -14.06
CA SER A 62 -1.48 10.73 -13.77
C SER A 62 -2.17 12.07 -13.93
N GLU A 63 -2.42 12.74 -12.82
CA GLU A 63 -3.12 14.03 -12.75
C GLU A 63 -2.77 14.77 -11.47
N PRO A 64 -2.88 16.09 -11.42
CA PRO A 64 -2.69 16.84 -10.19
C PRO A 64 -3.60 16.34 -9.06
N ASP A 65 -3.06 16.30 -7.84
CA ASP A 65 -3.77 15.97 -6.63
C ASP A 65 -3.61 17.05 -5.55
N LYS A 66 -4.35 16.88 -4.46
CA LYS A 66 -4.29 17.76 -3.28
C LYS A 66 -3.34 17.20 -2.21
N GLY A 67 -2.42 16.33 -2.59
CA GLY A 67 -1.44 15.65 -1.73
C GLY A 67 -1.71 14.16 -1.58
N LEU A 68 -0.83 13.50 -0.85
CA LEU A 68 -0.74 12.05 -0.69
C LEU A 68 -2.11 11.38 -0.43
N TYR A 69 -2.90 11.91 0.50
CA TYR A 69 -4.16 11.28 0.90
C TYR A 69 -5.28 11.44 -0.14
N ASP A 70 -5.25 12.50 -0.96
CA ASP A 70 -6.16 12.63 -2.10
C ASP A 70 -5.84 11.58 -3.17
N ALA A 71 -4.56 11.36 -3.44
CA ALA A 71 -4.12 10.29 -4.35
C ALA A 71 -4.48 8.90 -3.80
N MET A 72 -4.35 8.66 -2.49
CA MET A 72 -4.78 7.41 -1.84
C MET A 72 -6.30 7.20 -1.99
N ASN A 73 -7.12 8.23 -1.78
CA ASN A 73 -8.57 8.15 -2.00
C ASN A 73 -8.90 7.81 -3.45
N LYS A 74 -8.24 8.47 -4.42
CA LYS A 74 -8.42 8.14 -5.84
C LYS A 74 -8.11 6.67 -6.12
N GLY A 75 -6.97 6.18 -5.64
CA GLY A 75 -6.57 4.79 -5.81
C GLY A 75 -7.57 3.80 -5.17
N MET A 76 -8.04 4.11 -3.98
CA MET A 76 -9.02 3.30 -3.26
C MET A 76 -10.37 3.24 -3.97
N HIS A 77 -10.85 4.35 -4.54
CA HIS A 77 -12.10 4.39 -5.30
C HIS A 77 -12.03 3.60 -6.62
N LEU A 78 -10.84 3.45 -7.20
CA LEU A 78 -10.61 2.64 -8.40
C LEU A 78 -10.47 1.15 -8.10
N ALA A 79 -10.19 0.80 -6.84
CA ALA A 79 -9.95 -0.56 -6.39
C ALA A 79 -11.21 -1.44 -6.47
N LYS A 80 -11.02 -2.68 -6.94
CA LYS A 80 -12.07 -3.71 -7.05
C LYS A 80 -11.80 -4.92 -6.17
N GLY A 81 -10.57 -5.07 -5.68
CA GLY A 81 -10.14 -6.17 -4.83
C GLY A 81 -10.92 -6.26 -3.52
N GLU A 82 -10.83 -7.40 -2.87
CA GLU A 82 -11.45 -7.59 -1.55
C GLU A 82 -10.68 -6.84 -0.47
N TYR A 83 -9.35 -6.87 -0.54
CA TYR A 83 -8.44 -6.21 0.39
C TYR A 83 -7.61 -5.13 -0.28
N LEU A 84 -7.33 -4.05 0.44
CA LEU A 84 -6.49 -2.95 0.02
C LEU A 84 -5.10 -3.07 0.62
N ILE A 85 -4.07 -2.92 -0.21
CA ILE A 85 -2.67 -2.84 0.18
C ILE A 85 -2.10 -1.55 -0.42
N PHE A 86 -1.66 -0.63 0.44
CA PHE A 86 -0.94 0.56 0.01
C PHE A 86 0.57 0.27 0.04
N LEU A 87 1.23 0.45 -1.08
CA LEU A 87 2.67 0.30 -1.23
C LEU A 87 3.21 1.50 -2.00
N ASN A 88 3.62 2.55 -1.29
CA ASN A 88 4.04 3.80 -1.90
C ASN A 88 5.35 3.65 -2.68
N ALA A 89 5.60 4.56 -3.64
CA ALA A 89 6.84 4.58 -4.38
C ALA A 89 8.05 4.68 -3.43
N GLY A 90 9.01 3.76 -3.59
CA GLY A 90 10.14 3.58 -2.68
C GLY A 90 10.00 2.37 -1.74
N ASP A 91 8.79 1.93 -1.42
CA ASP A 91 8.56 0.74 -0.60
C ASP A 91 8.51 -0.54 -1.45
N THR A 92 8.76 -1.69 -0.82
CA THR A 92 8.71 -3.00 -1.48
C THR A 92 8.10 -4.05 -0.58
N PHE A 93 7.52 -5.08 -1.17
CA PHE A 93 7.24 -6.31 -0.45
C PHE A 93 8.54 -6.94 0.06
N HIS A 94 8.47 -7.63 1.18
CA HIS A 94 9.63 -8.26 1.82
C HIS A 94 10.24 -9.36 0.95
N SER A 95 9.41 -10.14 0.26
CA SER A 95 9.83 -11.24 -0.62
C SER A 95 8.85 -11.41 -1.79
N GLU A 96 9.21 -12.22 -2.76
CA GLU A 96 8.34 -12.64 -3.87
C GLU A 96 7.11 -13.45 -3.41
N ASN A 97 7.13 -14.00 -2.20
CA ASN A 97 6.05 -14.81 -1.65
C ASN A 97 5.15 -14.03 -0.66
N THR A 98 5.43 -12.76 -0.42
CA THR A 98 4.69 -11.98 0.61
C THR A 98 3.18 -11.99 0.38
N LEU A 99 2.69 -11.80 -0.86
CA LEU A 99 1.25 -11.87 -1.14
C LEU A 99 0.67 -13.28 -0.96
N ALA A 100 1.44 -14.32 -1.30
CA ALA A 100 1.02 -15.71 -1.08
C ALA A 100 0.87 -16.00 0.42
N ASP A 101 1.84 -15.56 1.23
CA ASP A 101 1.81 -15.73 2.69
C ASP A 101 0.62 -14.99 3.31
N ILE A 102 0.34 -13.77 2.86
CA ILE A 102 -0.84 -13.00 3.29
C ILE A 102 -2.12 -13.74 2.89
N ALA A 103 -2.22 -14.25 1.66
CA ALA A 103 -3.38 -14.98 1.18
C ALA A 103 -3.62 -16.27 2.00
N VAL A 104 -2.56 -16.98 2.37
CA VAL A 104 -2.64 -18.13 3.27
C VAL A 104 -3.14 -17.73 4.65
N SER A 105 -2.65 -16.61 5.21
CA SER A 105 -3.09 -16.11 6.52
C SER A 105 -4.55 -15.69 6.55
N ILE A 106 -5.09 -15.19 5.43
CA ILE A 106 -6.52 -14.86 5.30
C ILE A 106 -7.38 -16.13 5.43
N GLY A 107 -6.99 -17.21 4.76
CA GLY A 107 -7.68 -18.49 4.81
C GLY A 107 -9.19 -18.39 4.61
N SER A 108 -9.93 -19.22 5.30
CA SER A 108 -11.40 -19.20 5.30
C SER A 108 -12.02 -18.19 6.27
N SER A 109 -11.24 -17.66 7.21
CA SER A 109 -11.73 -16.72 8.25
C SER A 109 -12.06 -15.34 7.68
N ARG A 110 -11.42 -14.96 6.58
CA ARG A 110 -11.60 -13.66 5.91
C ARG A 110 -11.63 -12.49 6.90
N PRO A 111 -10.56 -12.26 7.70
CA PRO A 111 -10.53 -11.22 8.72
C PRO A 111 -10.73 -9.83 8.10
N ASP A 112 -11.23 -8.89 8.88
CA ASP A 112 -11.49 -7.52 8.41
C ASP A 112 -10.20 -6.72 8.19
N VAL A 113 -9.19 -7.00 9.03
CA VAL A 113 -7.85 -6.40 8.95
C VAL A 113 -6.79 -7.47 9.10
N ILE A 114 -5.75 -7.39 8.28
CA ILE A 114 -4.52 -8.16 8.38
C ILE A 114 -3.38 -7.16 8.59
N TYR A 115 -2.42 -7.48 9.41
CA TYR A 115 -1.28 -6.61 9.66
C TYR A 115 0.01 -7.41 9.88
N GLY A 116 1.12 -6.74 9.69
CA GLY A 116 2.43 -7.35 9.83
C GLY A 116 3.50 -6.37 10.29
N GLU A 117 4.72 -6.87 10.32
CA GLU A 117 5.92 -6.10 10.66
C GLU A 117 6.52 -5.44 9.42
N THR A 118 7.35 -4.43 9.66
CA THR A 118 8.05 -3.68 8.61
C THR A 118 9.55 -3.67 8.89
N ALA A 119 10.33 -4.08 7.90
CA ALA A 119 11.77 -3.92 7.88
C ALA A 119 12.17 -2.54 7.35
N LEU A 120 13.23 -1.98 7.90
CA LEU A 120 13.84 -0.75 7.43
C LEU A 120 15.08 -1.11 6.60
N VAL A 121 15.21 -0.45 5.46
CA VAL A 121 16.35 -0.59 4.56
C VAL A 121 16.92 0.80 4.23
N ASN A 122 18.19 0.86 3.84
CA ASN A 122 18.79 2.08 3.30
C ASN A 122 18.53 2.20 1.78
N ASP A 123 19.06 3.26 1.16
CA ASP A 123 18.92 3.52 -0.28
C ASP A 123 19.52 2.41 -1.15
N LYS A 124 20.47 1.63 -0.61
CA LYS A 124 21.04 0.45 -1.26
C LYS A 124 20.26 -0.84 -1.01
N ARG A 125 19.10 -0.75 -0.34
CA ARG A 125 18.27 -1.91 0.07
C ARG A 125 18.93 -2.85 1.07
N GLU A 126 19.98 -2.40 1.76
CA GLU A 126 20.58 -3.15 2.86
C GLU A 126 19.70 -3.06 4.10
N PHE A 127 19.50 -4.19 4.77
CA PHE A 127 18.68 -4.28 5.97
C PHE A 127 19.32 -3.50 7.12
N LEU A 128 18.58 -2.55 7.67
CA LEU A 128 18.99 -1.73 8.83
C LEU A 128 18.41 -2.24 10.14
N GLY A 129 17.30 -2.96 10.09
CA GLY A 129 16.63 -3.48 11.27
C GLY A 129 15.10 -3.50 11.08
N MET A 130 14.42 -4.00 12.10
CA MET A 130 12.96 -3.93 12.16
C MET A 130 12.55 -2.56 12.72
N ARG A 131 11.36 -2.09 12.31
CA ARG A 131 10.75 -0.88 12.85
C ARG A 131 10.69 -0.94 14.39
N ARG A 132 10.95 0.17 15.07
CA ARG A 132 11.00 0.24 16.54
C ARG A 132 9.65 -0.08 17.20
N LEU A 133 8.58 0.50 16.67
CA LEU A 133 7.22 0.20 17.13
C LEU A 133 6.78 -1.13 16.51
N LYS A 134 6.41 -2.06 17.38
CA LYS A 134 6.06 -3.43 17.02
C LYS A 134 4.56 -3.63 16.95
N ALA A 135 4.13 -4.41 15.99
CA ALA A 135 2.75 -4.85 15.91
C ALA A 135 2.41 -5.73 17.13
N PRO A 136 1.28 -5.49 17.82
CA PRO A 136 0.86 -6.32 18.95
C PRO A 136 0.28 -7.66 18.44
N GLU A 137 0.26 -8.68 19.29
CA GLU A 137 -0.43 -9.94 18.97
C GLU A 137 -1.92 -9.73 18.63
N THR A 138 -2.57 -8.83 19.34
CA THR A 138 -3.96 -8.43 19.08
C THR A 138 -4.04 -6.93 18.87
N LEU A 139 -4.32 -6.54 17.65
CA LEU A 139 -4.54 -5.15 17.28
C LEU A 139 -6.00 -4.77 17.47
N ASN A 140 -6.23 -3.61 18.07
CA ASN A 140 -7.53 -2.96 18.15
C ASN A 140 -7.35 -1.43 18.17
N TRP A 141 -8.44 -0.67 18.05
CA TRP A 141 -8.35 0.79 18.00
C TRP A 141 -7.63 1.43 19.22
N LYS A 142 -7.69 0.80 20.41
CA LYS A 142 -6.98 1.28 21.61
C LYS A 142 -5.47 1.12 21.51
N SER A 143 -4.99 0.18 20.71
CA SER A 143 -3.56 -0.03 20.48
C SER A 143 -2.88 1.20 19.88
N PHE A 144 -3.63 1.97 19.11
CA PHE A 144 -3.14 3.22 18.49
C PHE A 144 -2.92 4.36 19.49
N ARG A 145 -3.41 4.25 20.73
CA ARG A 145 -3.11 5.24 21.80
C ARG A 145 -1.62 5.33 22.14
N MET A 146 -0.85 4.31 21.84
CA MET A 146 0.60 4.24 22.03
C MET A 146 1.40 4.68 20.79
N GLY A 147 0.73 5.16 19.76
CA GLY A 147 1.29 5.54 18.47
C GLY A 147 0.97 4.53 17.37
N MET A 148 1.53 4.74 16.19
CA MET A 148 1.32 3.89 15.02
C MET A 148 2.13 2.59 15.13
N LEU A 149 1.62 1.60 15.89
CA LEU A 149 2.30 0.34 16.16
C LEU A 149 2.47 -0.51 14.89
N VAL A 150 1.52 -0.42 13.96
CA VAL A 150 1.58 -1.04 12.64
C VAL A 150 1.91 0.03 11.60
N CYS A 151 2.86 -0.22 10.72
CA CYS A 151 3.13 0.65 9.59
C CYS A 151 1.93 0.63 8.63
N HIS A 152 1.56 1.78 8.06
CA HIS A 152 0.44 1.86 7.13
C HIS A 152 0.58 0.88 5.95
N GLN A 153 1.78 0.72 5.39
CA GLN A 153 2.07 -0.22 4.30
C GLN A 153 1.94 -1.69 4.70
N ALA A 154 1.97 -1.98 6.00
CA ALA A 154 1.75 -3.33 6.55
C ALA A 154 0.37 -3.49 7.22
N PHE A 155 -0.57 -2.55 6.95
CA PHE A 155 -1.95 -2.59 7.42
C PHE A 155 -2.88 -2.80 6.22
N ILE A 156 -3.48 -3.97 6.15
CA ILE A 156 -4.30 -4.43 5.03
C ILE A 156 -5.74 -4.53 5.50
N ALA A 157 -6.63 -3.76 4.92
CA ALA A 157 -8.03 -3.70 5.31
C ALA A 157 -8.95 -4.22 4.21
N LYS A 158 -10.07 -4.83 4.59
CA LYS A 158 -11.15 -5.08 3.63
C LYS A 158 -11.61 -3.77 3.01
N ARG A 159 -11.72 -3.74 1.68
CA ARG A 159 -12.15 -2.55 0.94
C ARG A 159 -13.52 -2.03 1.40
N THR A 160 -14.42 -2.92 1.83
CA THR A 160 -15.76 -2.54 2.27
C THR A 160 -15.80 -1.82 3.62
N LEU A 161 -14.71 -1.89 4.39
CA LEU A 161 -14.57 -1.22 5.70
C LEU A 161 -13.73 0.05 5.62
N ALA A 162 -12.96 0.21 4.53
CA ALA A 162 -12.04 1.31 4.35
C ALA A 162 -12.78 2.63 4.06
N PRO A 163 -12.81 3.59 4.99
CA PRO A 163 -13.35 4.93 4.75
C PRO A 163 -12.38 5.77 3.94
N ASP A 164 -12.82 6.88 3.39
CA ASP A 164 -11.91 7.85 2.78
C ASP A 164 -10.92 8.42 3.81
N TYR A 165 -9.69 8.69 3.37
CA TYR A 165 -8.75 9.48 4.15
C TYR A 165 -9.29 10.89 4.31
N ASP A 166 -9.22 11.41 5.53
CA ASP A 166 -9.65 12.77 5.82
C ASP A 166 -8.60 13.79 5.33
N LEU A 167 -8.96 14.56 4.32
CA LEU A 167 -8.08 15.54 3.69
C LEU A 167 -7.88 16.80 4.55
N SER A 168 -8.58 16.94 5.66
CA SER A 168 -8.33 18.03 6.63
C SER A 168 -7.02 17.82 7.39
N TYR A 169 -6.54 16.57 7.49
CA TYR A 169 -5.23 16.27 8.05
C TYR A 169 -4.13 16.47 7.02
N ARG A 170 -3.21 17.39 7.28
CA ARG A 170 -2.00 17.54 6.47
C ARG A 170 -1.05 16.34 6.63
N PHE A 171 -0.99 15.79 7.84
CA PHE A 171 -0.20 14.62 8.22
C PHE A 171 -1.06 13.69 9.05
N SER A 172 -0.69 12.40 9.11
CA SER A 172 -1.32 11.40 9.99
C SER A 172 -2.77 11.02 9.65
N SER A 173 -3.27 11.31 8.43
CA SER A 173 -4.57 10.78 8.00
C SER A 173 -4.55 9.26 7.85
N ASP A 174 -3.39 8.67 7.57
CA ASP A 174 -3.14 7.23 7.57
C ASP A 174 -3.33 6.61 8.96
N PHE A 175 -2.90 7.33 10.00
CA PHE A 175 -3.12 6.92 11.39
C PHE A 175 -4.62 6.92 11.75
N ASP A 176 -5.33 7.99 11.43
CA ASP A 176 -6.78 8.11 11.61
C ASP A 176 -7.52 7.02 10.81
N TRP A 177 -7.10 6.80 9.55
CA TRP A 177 -7.67 5.78 8.68
C TRP A 177 -7.56 4.38 9.28
N CYS A 178 -6.38 4.00 9.78
CA CYS A 178 -6.20 2.71 10.45
C CYS A 178 -7.13 2.52 11.65
N ILE A 179 -7.35 3.58 12.44
CA ILE A 179 -8.27 3.53 13.58
C ILE A 179 -9.72 3.34 13.12
N ARG A 180 -10.13 4.02 12.05
CA ARG A 180 -11.50 3.94 11.52
C ARG A 180 -11.80 2.62 10.79
N CYS A 181 -10.77 1.88 10.38
CA CYS A 181 -10.89 0.52 9.82
C CYS A 181 -11.10 -0.55 10.91
N MET A 182 -10.86 -0.23 12.21
CA MET A 182 -10.93 -1.18 13.34
C MET A 182 -12.30 -1.16 14.02
#